data_302c67ac2cd3f9771a1fe81dee573251
#
_entry.id   302c67ac2cd3f9771a1fe81dee573251
#
_cell.length_a   1.000
_cell.length_b   1.000
_cell.length_c   1.000
_cell.angle_alpha   90.00
_cell.angle_beta   90.00
_cell.angle_gamma   90.00
#
_symmetry.space_group_name_H-M   'P 1'
#
loop_
_entity.id
_entity.type
_entity.pdbx_description
1 polymer ?
#
loop_
_entity_poly.entity_id
_entity_poly.type
_entity_poly.pdbx_seq_one_letter_code
_entity_poly.pdbx_strand_id
1 'polypeptide(L)'
;MLYVQQSLGPGEEILMGARFHWMYTVRAVFWILFGLALGIAIGYAAIWWEVSSQIRFIYGDLPAEMFDRAWHQIVHDDGGYLKILWSLHPVLRFSILGFFLLGLFFFAHLMIIKATTEIAVTNERVIYKKGLIARHVGELGIDRIEGVSVSQGVWGRIWGYGIIIIRGMGVGEVILPSLIEEPISFRKAIQEAKTMRDRAKNTGSKGSSEDF
;
A
#
# COMPACT_ATOMS: atom_id res chain seq x y z
N MET A 1 1.90 6.01 17.08
CA MET A 1 3.36 6.31 17.07
C MET A 1 4.00 5.96 18.41
N LEU A 2 3.86 4.70 18.82
CA LEU A 2 4.38 4.23 20.11
C LEU A 2 5.91 4.18 20.15
N TYR A 3 6.53 3.76 19.06
CA TYR A 3 7.98 3.62 19.03
C TYR A 3 8.69 4.97 19.02
N VAL A 4 8.24 5.91 18.19
CA VAL A 4 8.86 7.24 18.09
C VAL A 4 8.84 7.93 19.45
N GLN A 5 7.70 7.88 20.17
CA GLN A 5 7.58 8.47 21.50
C GLN A 5 8.50 7.84 22.55
N GLN A 6 8.78 6.54 22.42
CA GLN A 6 9.67 5.82 23.35
C GLN A 6 11.16 6.02 23.04
N SER A 7 11.49 6.44 21.80
CA SER A 7 12.88 6.62 21.35
C SER A 7 13.38 8.06 21.47
N LEU A 8 12.55 9.00 21.93
CA LEU A 8 12.92 10.40 22.08
C LEU A 8 14.01 10.58 23.14
N GLY A 9 15.03 11.38 22.82
CA GLY A 9 16.06 11.82 23.74
C GLY A 9 15.60 12.94 24.68
N PRO A 10 16.40 13.27 25.71
CA PRO A 10 16.12 14.40 26.58
C PRO A 10 16.08 15.71 25.79
N GLY A 11 14.94 16.43 25.84
CA GLY A 11 14.75 17.67 25.09
C GLY A 11 14.44 17.50 23.59
N GLU A 12 14.25 16.26 23.12
CA GLU A 12 13.86 15.97 21.75
C GLU A 12 12.34 16.05 21.60
N GLU A 13 11.86 16.88 20.65
CA GLU A 13 10.44 17.10 20.39
C GLU A 13 10.05 16.67 18.98
N ILE A 14 8.86 16.07 18.85
CA ILE A 14 8.31 15.69 17.54
C ILE A 14 7.71 16.94 16.89
N LEU A 15 8.30 17.36 15.77
CA LEU A 15 7.79 18.47 14.97
C LEU A 15 6.64 18.01 14.06
N MET A 16 6.81 16.84 13.41
CA MET A 16 5.79 16.30 12.52
C MET A 16 5.89 14.78 12.40
N GLY A 17 4.74 14.12 12.41
CA GLY A 17 4.63 12.70 12.11
C GLY A 17 4.01 12.46 10.73
N ALA A 18 4.61 11.60 9.90
CA ALA A 18 4.01 11.23 8.63
C ALA A 18 2.86 10.24 8.82
N ARG A 19 1.81 10.42 8.03
CA ARG A 19 0.66 9.52 7.96
C ARG A 19 0.52 8.98 6.55
N PHE A 20 0.06 7.73 6.46
CA PHE A 20 -0.32 7.18 5.16
C PHE A 20 -1.63 7.79 4.70
N HIS A 21 -1.65 8.28 3.48
CA HIS A 21 -2.86 8.78 2.85
C HIS A 21 -3.93 7.68 2.70
N TRP A 22 -5.21 8.04 2.75
CA TRP A 22 -6.32 7.09 2.61
C TRP A 22 -6.27 6.28 1.31
N MET A 23 -5.70 6.84 0.24
CA MET A 23 -5.48 6.16 -1.04
C MET A 23 -4.64 4.88 -0.90
N TYR A 24 -3.77 4.80 0.11
CA TYR A 24 -3.04 3.57 0.42
C TYR A 24 -3.98 2.43 0.82
N THR A 25 -5.03 2.76 1.59
CA THR A 25 -6.06 1.79 1.99
C THR A 25 -6.93 1.40 0.79
N VAL A 26 -7.30 2.37 -0.07
CA VAL A 26 -8.03 2.08 -1.31
C VAL A 26 -7.24 1.13 -2.20
N ARG A 27 -5.93 1.35 -2.35
CA ARG A 27 -5.06 0.43 -3.10
C ARG A 27 -5.02 -0.97 -2.49
N ALA A 28 -5.06 -1.08 -1.17
CA ALA A 28 -5.12 -2.37 -0.49
C ALA A 28 -6.46 -3.08 -0.75
N VAL A 29 -7.58 -2.36 -0.60
CA VAL A 29 -8.94 -2.89 -0.88
C VAL A 29 -9.10 -3.31 -2.34
N PHE A 30 -8.48 -2.56 -3.27
CA PHE A 30 -8.49 -2.91 -4.69
C PHE A 30 -7.99 -4.34 -4.94
N TRP A 31 -6.97 -4.80 -4.24
CA TRP A 31 -6.45 -6.16 -4.40
C TRP A 31 -7.44 -7.25 -3.98
N ILE A 32 -8.24 -7.02 -2.91
CA ILE A 32 -9.31 -7.94 -2.53
C ILE A 32 -10.39 -7.99 -3.62
N LEU A 33 -10.86 -6.82 -4.06
CA LEU A 33 -11.90 -6.73 -5.07
C LEU A 33 -11.42 -7.32 -6.41
N PHE A 34 -10.18 -7.09 -6.76
CA PHE A 34 -9.57 -7.64 -7.97
C PHE A 34 -9.47 -9.18 -7.91
N GLY A 35 -8.99 -9.72 -6.78
CA GLY A 35 -8.93 -11.18 -6.58
C GLY A 35 -10.32 -11.83 -6.62
N LEU A 36 -11.32 -11.18 -5.99
CA LEU A 36 -12.71 -11.64 -6.02
C LEU A 36 -13.30 -11.59 -7.43
N ALA A 37 -13.13 -10.46 -8.13
CA ALA A 37 -13.63 -10.28 -9.50
C ALA A 37 -12.99 -11.28 -10.47
N LEU A 38 -11.69 -11.53 -10.33
CA LEU A 38 -10.99 -12.52 -11.16
C LEU A 38 -11.48 -13.94 -10.86
N GLY A 39 -11.70 -14.28 -9.58
CA GLY A 39 -12.28 -15.56 -9.19
C GLY A 39 -13.68 -15.76 -9.78
N ILE A 40 -14.56 -14.75 -9.70
CA ILE A 40 -15.90 -14.77 -10.28
C ILE A 40 -15.83 -14.92 -11.82
N ALA A 41 -14.93 -14.18 -12.47
CA ALA A 41 -14.76 -14.23 -13.93
C ALA A 41 -14.32 -15.62 -14.40
N ILE A 42 -13.38 -16.25 -13.69
CA ILE A 42 -12.94 -17.62 -13.97
C ILE A 42 -14.08 -18.61 -13.75
N GLY A 43 -14.82 -18.47 -12.64
CA GLY A 43 -15.99 -19.32 -12.37
C GLY A 43 -17.05 -19.22 -13.44
N TYR A 44 -17.38 -17.99 -13.85
CA TYR A 44 -18.33 -17.77 -14.95
C TYR A 44 -17.85 -18.36 -16.26
N ALA A 45 -16.59 -18.13 -16.63
CA ALA A 45 -16.01 -18.67 -17.86
C ALA A 45 -16.00 -20.21 -17.86
N ALA A 46 -15.71 -20.83 -16.71
CA ALA A 46 -15.72 -22.28 -16.56
C ALA A 46 -17.13 -22.87 -16.71
N ILE A 47 -18.13 -22.25 -16.06
CA ILE A 47 -19.54 -22.66 -16.20
C ILE A 47 -20.01 -22.48 -17.65
N TRP A 48 -19.67 -21.33 -18.26
CA TRP A 48 -20.00 -21.05 -19.65
C TRP A 48 -19.42 -22.10 -20.59
N TRP A 49 -18.16 -22.48 -20.38
CA TRP A 49 -17.50 -23.50 -21.18
C TRP A 49 -18.17 -24.87 -21.01
N GLU A 50 -18.44 -25.28 -19.77
CA GLU A 50 -19.05 -26.57 -19.45
C GLU A 50 -20.44 -26.69 -20.05
N VAL A 51 -21.34 -25.75 -19.78
CA VAL A 51 -22.71 -25.76 -20.31
C VAL A 51 -22.73 -25.64 -21.83
N SER A 52 -21.89 -24.76 -22.42
CA SER A 52 -21.80 -24.64 -23.88
C SER A 52 -21.31 -25.90 -24.54
N SER A 53 -20.40 -26.64 -23.89
CA SER A 53 -19.91 -27.92 -24.42
C SER A 53 -20.99 -29.00 -24.38
N GLN A 54 -21.79 -29.05 -23.31
CA GLN A 54 -22.93 -29.95 -23.17
C GLN A 54 -24.01 -29.65 -24.24
N ILE A 55 -24.36 -28.36 -24.45
CA ILE A 55 -25.32 -27.97 -25.49
C ILE A 55 -24.87 -28.44 -26.86
N ARG A 56 -23.62 -28.19 -27.22
CA ARG A 56 -23.05 -28.61 -28.51
C ARG A 56 -23.03 -30.11 -28.67
N PHE A 57 -22.76 -30.84 -27.61
CA PHE A 57 -22.74 -32.30 -27.65
C PHE A 57 -24.14 -32.89 -27.84
N ILE A 58 -25.18 -32.33 -27.20
CA ILE A 58 -26.55 -32.83 -27.21
C ILE A 58 -27.32 -32.39 -28.46
N TYR A 59 -27.20 -31.10 -28.82
CA TYR A 59 -28.07 -30.46 -29.82
C TYR A 59 -27.31 -30.00 -31.07
N GLY A 60 -25.97 -30.06 -31.10
CA GLY A 60 -25.16 -29.51 -32.19
C GLY A 60 -25.13 -27.97 -32.17
N ASP A 61 -24.92 -27.36 -33.35
CA ASP A 61 -24.90 -25.89 -33.47
C ASP A 61 -26.34 -25.34 -33.53
N LEU A 62 -26.78 -24.68 -32.50
CA LEU A 62 -28.12 -24.09 -32.37
C LEU A 62 -28.11 -22.59 -32.75
N PRO A 63 -29.22 -22.08 -33.34
CA PRO A 63 -29.45 -20.63 -33.41
C PRO A 63 -29.48 -19.99 -32.00
N ALA A 64 -29.11 -18.70 -31.90
CA ALA A 64 -28.97 -18.01 -30.64
C ALA A 64 -30.21 -18.08 -29.70
N GLU A 65 -31.41 -17.99 -30.26
CA GLU A 65 -32.65 -18.09 -29.49
C GLU A 65 -32.91 -19.48 -28.89
N MET A 66 -32.52 -20.54 -29.63
CA MET A 66 -32.61 -21.91 -29.13
C MET A 66 -31.50 -22.23 -28.13
N PHE A 67 -30.32 -21.65 -28.33
CA PHE A 67 -29.20 -21.78 -27.38
C PHE A 67 -29.55 -21.24 -26.00
N ASP A 68 -30.19 -20.07 -25.91
CA ASP A 68 -30.58 -19.45 -24.66
C ASP A 68 -31.60 -20.33 -23.88
N ARG A 69 -32.59 -20.88 -24.59
CA ARG A 69 -33.53 -21.83 -23.98
C ARG A 69 -32.87 -23.10 -23.46
N ALA A 70 -31.99 -23.68 -24.28
CA ALA A 70 -31.23 -24.88 -23.90
C ALA A 70 -30.32 -24.62 -22.70
N TRP A 71 -29.71 -23.42 -22.66
CA TRP A 71 -28.88 -22.97 -21.54
C TRP A 71 -29.68 -22.96 -20.23
N HIS A 72 -30.84 -22.28 -20.21
CA HIS A 72 -31.67 -22.21 -19.01
C HIS A 72 -32.19 -23.56 -18.57
N GLN A 73 -32.53 -24.44 -19.52
CA GLN A 73 -32.97 -25.79 -19.24
C GLN A 73 -31.88 -26.64 -18.61
N ILE A 74 -30.67 -26.66 -19.19
CA ILE A 74 -29.54 -27.43 -18.64
C ILE A 74 -29.14 -26.91 -17.25
N VAL A 75 -29.06 -25.59 -17.08
CA VAL A 75 -28.72 -25.00 -15.76
C VAL A 75 -29.78 -25.38 -14.71
N HIS A 76 -31.07 -25.41 -15.09
CA HIS A 76 -32.14 -25.81 -14.19
C HIS A 76 -32.06 -27.31 -13.85
N ASP A 77 -31.86 -28.16 -14.85
CA ASP A 77 -31.83 -29.62 -14.69
C ASP A 77 -30.60 -30.08 -13.89
N ASP A 78 -29.48 -29.42 -14.05
CA ASP A 78 -28.26 -29.65 -13.26
C ASP A 78 -28.37 -29.09 -11.81
N GLY A 79 -29.47 -28.43 -11.47
CA GLY A 79 -29.75 -27.91 -10.11
C GLY A 79 -29.11 -26.56 -9.80
N GLY A 80 -28.87 -25.74 -10.84
CA GLY A 80 -28.44 -24.36 -10.77
C GLY A 80 -26.92 -24.14 -10.79
N TYR A 81 -26.53 -22.88 -10.93
CA TYR A 81 -25.12 -22.49 -11.08
C TYR A 81 -24.20 -22.97 -9.96
N LEU A 82 -24.68 -23.01 -8.72
CA LEU A 82 -23.88 -23.48 -7.58
C LEU A 82 -23.53 -24.96 -7.68
N LYS A 83 -24.49 -25.79 -8.13
CA LYS A 83 -24.25 -27.22 -8.28
C LYS A 83 -23.31 -27.51 -9.45
N ILE A 84 -23.46 -26.78 -10.57
CA ILE A 84 -22.53 -26.82 -11.68
C ILE A 84 -21.13 -26.41 -11.22
N LEU A 85 -21.00 -25.35 -10.43
CA LEU A 85 -19.71 -24.92 -9.88
C LEU A 85 -19.07 -26.02 -9.00
N TRP A 86 -19.86 -26.77 -8.25
CA TRP A 86 -19.39 -27.90 -7.45
C TRP A 86 -19.03 -29.13 -8.28
N SER A 87 -19.63 -29.33 -9.45
CA SER A 87 -19.32 -30.42 -10.38
C SER A 87 -18.08 -30.16 -11.23
N LEU A 88 -17.65 -28.89 -11.33
CA LEU A 88 -16.42 -28.51 -12.06
C LEU A 88 -15.20 -29.25 -11.53
N HIS A 89 -14.22 -29.44 -12.41
CA HIS A 89 -12.95 -30.05 -12.06
C HIS A 89 -12.32 -29.38 -10.81
N PRO A 90 -11.80 -30.16 -9.85
CA PRO A 90 -11.26 -29.62 -8.59
C PRO A 90 -10.25 -28.49 -8.78
N VAL A 91 -9.40 -28.56 -9.82
CA VAL A 91 -8.40 -27.53 -10.15
C VAL A 91 -9.07 -26.16 -10.36
N LEU A 92 -10.20 -26.10 -11.09
CA LEU A 92 -10.91 -24.84 -11.34
C LEU A 92 -11.49 -24.26 -10.05
N ARG A 93 -12.09 -25.09 -9.22
CA ARG A 93 -12.63 -24.65 -7.90
C ARG A 93 -11.53 -24.11 -6.99
N PHE A 94 -10.39 -24.81 -6.91
CA PHE A 94 -9.25 -24.35 -6.12
C PHE A 94 -8.59 -23.10 -6.70
N SER A 95 -8.61 -22.91 -8.04
CA SER A 95 -8.12 -21.68 -8.66
C SER A 95 -8.96 -20.46 -8.26
N ILE A 96 -10.29 -20.58 -8.25
CA ILE A 96 -11.19 -19.50 -7.81
C ILE A 96 -10.88 -19.08 -6.37
N LEU A 97 -10.80 -20.07 -5.47
CA LEU A 97 -10.42 -19.83 -4.07
C LEU A 97 -9.01 -19.24 -3.97
N GLY A 98 -8.06 -19.75 -4.76
CA GLY A 98 -6.67 -19.30 -4.78
C GLY A 98 -6.54 -17.83 -5.15
N PHE A 99 -7.26 -17.35 -6.16
CA PHE A 99 -7.24 -15.92 -6.54
C PHE A 99 -7.85 -15.02 -5.47
N PHE A 100 -8.91 -15.46 -4.81
CA PHE A 100 -9.47 -14.72 -3.68
C PHE A 100 -8.48 -14.64 -2.51
N LEU A 101 -7.86 -15.77 -2.14
CA LEU A 101 -6.85 -15.81 -1.07
C LEU A 101 -5.62 -14.98 -1.41
N LEU A 102 -5.20 -14.96 -2.69
CA LEU A 102 -4.11 -14.12 -3.16
C LEU A 102 -4.44 -12.63 -3.00
N GLY A 103 -5.66 -12.21 -3.37
CA GLY A 103 -6.13 -10.84 -3.14
C GLY A 103 -6.13 -10.46 -1.66
N LEU A 104 -6.61 -11.37 -0.80
CA LEU A 104 -6.60 -11.20 0.65
C LEU A 104 -5.18 -11.12 1.22
N PHE A 105 -4.26 -11.93 0.70
CA PHE A 105 -2.85 -11.89 1.07
C PHE A 105 -2.22 -10.52 0.76
N PHE A 106 -2.41 -9.98 -0.45
CA PHE A 106 -1.90 -8.65 -0.81
C PHE A 106 -2.52 -7.54 0.04
N PHE A 107 -3.82 -7.63 0.33
CA PHE A 107 -4.47 -6.69 1.23
C PHE A 107 -3.83 -6.73 2.63
N ALA A 108 -3.73 -7.91 3.23
CA ALA A 108 -3.16 -8.09 4.56
C ALA A 108 -1.71 -7.58 4.60
N HIS A 109 -0.91 -7.92 3.57
CA HIS A 109 0.47 -7.46 3.45
C HIS A 109 0.58 -5.92 3.46
N LEU A 110 -0.23 -5.23 2.64
CA LEU A 110 -0.25 -3.77 2.61
C LEU A 110 -0.72 -3.16 3.92
N MET A 111 -1.73 -3.74 4.56
CA MET A 111 -2.24 -3.25 5.85
C MET A 111 -1.23 -3.46 6.99
N ILE A 112 -0.48 -4.55 6.98
CA ILE A 112 0.62 -4.79 7.92
C ILE A 112 1.71 -3.72 7.75
N ILE A 113 2.13 -3.42 6.51
CA ILE A 113 3.11 -2.35 6.24
C ILE A 113 2.60 -1.02 6.80
N LYS A 114 1.33 -0.66 6.53
CA LYS A 114 0.71 0.57 7.02
C LYS A 114 0.70 0.64 8.55
N ALA A 115 0.34 -0.45 9.22
CA ALA A 115 0.22 -0.50 10.67
C ALA A 115 1.57 -0.51 11.40
N THR A 116 2.63 -1.01 10.74
CA THR A 116 3.95 -1.21 11.37
C THR A 116 4.98 -0.14 11.01
N THR A 117 4.64 0.77 10.11
CA THR A 117 5.54 1.84 9.69
C THR A 117 5.23 3.12 10.47
N GLU A 118 6.22 3.65 11.15
CA GLU A 118 6.19 4.94 11.83
C GLU A 118 7.29 5.83 11.27
N ILE A 119 6.95 7.08 10.96
CA ILE A 119 7.88 8.07 10.43
C ILE A 119 7.63 9.37 11.14
N ALA A 120 8.67 9.99 11.68
CA ALA A 120 8.58 11.29 12.32
C ALA A 120 9.83 12.13 12.08
N VAL A 121 9.63 13.45 12.10
CA VAL A 121 10.67 14.46 12.13
C VAL A 121 10.69 15.03 13.55
N THR A 122 11.86 15.03 14.14
CA THR A 122 12.12 15.71 15.42
C THR A 122 13.01 16.94 15.19
N ASN A 123 13.29 17.69 16.22
CA ASN A 123 14.26 18.78 16.20
C ASN A 123 15.71 18.30 16.01
N GLU A 124 16.00 16.97 16.18
CA GLU A 124 17.36 16.41 16.09
C GLU A 124 17.56 15.46 14.92
N ARG A 125 16.58 14.64 14.58
CA ARG A 125 16.69 13.57 13.57
C ARG A 125 15.36 13.28 12.90
N VAL A 126 15.44 12.60 11.75
CA VAL A 126 14.31 11.90 11.11
C VAL A 126 14.36 10.45 11.55
N ILE A 127 13.27 9.97 12.15
CA ILE A 127 13.12 8.60 12.61
C ILE A 127 12.21 7.87 11.62
N TYR A 128 12.68 6.74 11.12
CA TYR A 128 11.93 5.87 10.24
C TYR A 128 11.97 4.43 10.76
N LYS A 129 10.81 3.90 11.08
CA LYS A 129 10.65 2.50 11.51
C LYS A 129 9.74 1.76 10.56
N LYS A 130 10.16 0.59 10.12
CA LYS A 130 9.39 -0.33 9.27
C LYS A 130 9.51 -1.75 9.78
N GLY A 131 8.42 -2.52 9.65
CA GLY A 131 8.39 -3.96 9.82
C GLY A 131 7.83 -4.42 11.15
N LEU A 132 7.10 -5.57 11.09
CA LEU A 132 6.46 -6.22 12.23
C LEU A 132 7.42 -7.20 12.90
N ILE A 133 8.05 -8.08 12.14
CA ILE A 133 8.91 -9.17 12.62
C ILE A 133 10.38 -8.73 12.60
N ALA A 134 10.89 -8.33 11.44
CA ALA A 134 12.21 -7.72 11.30
C ALA A 134 12.06 -6.19 11.39
N ARG A 135 12.41 -5.61 12.53
CA ARG A 135 12.34 -4.16 12.74
C ARG A 135 13.56 -3.51 12.09
N HIS A 136 13.31 -2.73 11.07
CA HIS A 136 14.31 -1.84 10.50
C HIS A 136 14.03 -0.44 11.03
N VAL A 137 14.93 0.05 11.86
CA VAL A 137 14.91 1.41 12.37
C VAL A 137 16.05 2.15 11.69
N GLY A 138 15.71 3.21 10.98
CA GLY A 138 16.67 4.14 10.42
C GLY A 138 16.51 5.49 11.11
N GLU A 139 17.60 6.05 11.55
CA GLU A 139 17.67 7.38 12.14
C GLU A 139 18.66 8.20 11.34
N LEU A 140 18.23 9.37 10.91
CA LEU A 140 19.07 10.30 10.14
C LEU A 140 19.09 11.66 10.84
N GLY A 141 20.22 12.02 11.40
CA GLY A 141 20.40 13.33 12.05
C GLY A 141 20.12 14.47 11.05
N ILE A 142 19.44 15.51 11.52
CA ILE A 142 19.08 16.69 10.70
C ILE A 142 20.32 17.34 10.08
N ASP A 143 21.46 17.34 10.77
CA ASP A 143 22.74 17.85 10.31
C ASP A 143 23.37 17.04 9.17
N ARG A 144 22.96 15.77 9.01
CA ARG A 144 23.43 14.89 7.94
C ARG A 144 22.53 14.88 6.72
N ILE A 145 21.43 15.64 6.73
CA ILE A 145 20.53 15.75 5.58
C ILE A 145 21.09 16.75 4.57
N GLU A 146 21.46 16.26 3.39
CA GLU A 146 21.91 17.09 2.27
C GLU A 146 20.74 17.73 1.53
N GLY A 147 19.67 16.94 1.30
CA GLY A 147 18.52 17.42 0.55
C GLY A 147 17.28 16.58 0.79
N VAL A 148 16.13 17.22 0.58
CA VAL A 148 14.81 16.56 0.67
C VAL A 148 14.05 16.90 -0.61
N SER A 149 13.68 15.87 -1.36
CA SER A 149 12.85 15.99 -2.57
C SER A 149 11.51 15.30 -2.37
N VAL A 150 10.49 15.86 -3.02
CA VAL A 150 9.12 15.31 -3.01
C VAL A 150 8.76 14.95 -4.44
N SER A 151 8.37 13.71 -4.65
CA SER A 151 7.88 13.21 -5.94
C SER A 151 6.37 13.00 -5.86
N GLN A 152 5.63 13.74 -6.67
CA GLN A 152 4.18 13.65 -6.78
C GLN A 152 3.79 13.49 -8.25
N GLY A 153 3.10 12.41 -8.58
CA GLY A 153 2.43 12.29 -9.87
C GLY A 153 1.20 13.21 -9.95
N VAL A 154 0.54 13.26 -11.11
CA VAL A 154 -0.67 14.08 -11.33
C VAL A 154 -1.73 13.81 -10.26
N TRP A 155 -2.05 12.56 -10.02
CA TRP A 155 -3.00 12.15 -8.97
C TRP A 155 -2.53 12.50 -7.56
N GLY A 156 -1.22 12.42 -7.30
CA GLY A 156 -0.64 12.82 -6.03
C GLY A 156 -0.81 14.30 -5.73
N ARG A 157 -0.77 15.15 -6.77
CA ARG A 157 -1.01 16.61 -6.64
C ARG A 157 -2.48 16.93 -6.38
N ILE A 158 -3.40 16.22 -7.03
CA ILE A 158 -4.85 16.43 -6.87
C ILE A 158 -5.30 15.96 -5.47
N TRP A 159 -4.83 14.81 -5.02
CA TRP A 159 -5.25 14.17 -3.78
C TRP A 159 -4.36 14.48 -2.57
N GLY A 160 -3.25 15.20 -2.74
CA GLY A 160 -2.38 15.62 -1.64
C GLY A 160 -1.44 14.54 -1.10
N TYR A 161 -1.07 13.54 -1.89
CA TYR A 161 -0.11 12.51 -1.46
C TYR A 161 1.17 12.50 -2.31
N GLY A 162 2.23 11.92 -1.77
CA GLY A 162 3.50 11.78 -2.50
C GLY A 162 4.52 10.89 -1.82
N ILE A 163 5.67 10.81 -2.48
CA ILE A 163 6.86 10.10 -2.00
C ILE A 163 7.87 11.14 -1.55
N ILE A 164 8.50 10.91 -0.40
CA ILE A 164 9.57 11.76 0.11
C ILE A 164 10.88 11.00 -0.04
N ILE A 165 11.88 11.65 -0.61
CA ILE A 165 13.23 11.14 -0.81
C ILE A 165 14.17 12.05 -0.02
N ILE A 166 14.87 11.48 0.96
CA ILE A 166 15.83 12.18 1.79
C ILE A 166 17.23 11.71 1.38
N ARG A 167 18.11 12.65 1.06
CA ARG A 167 19.53 12.39 0.82
C ARG A 167 20.32 12.70 2.08
N GLY A 168 21.09 11.73 2.55
CA GLY A 168 21.92 11.87 3.74
C GLY A 168 23.39 11.65 3.43
N MET A 169 24.26 12.40 4.11
CA MET A 169 25.72 12.25 4.02
C MET A 169 26.13 10.84 4.42
N GLY A 170 26.79 10.11 3.50
CA GLY A 170 27.31 8.78 3.77
C GLY A 170 26.28 7.63 3.80
N VAL A 171 24.98 7.92 3.70
CA VAL A 171 23.90 6.89 3.79
C VAL A 171 23.21 6.71 2.42
N GLY A 172 23.43 7.64 1.47
CA GLY A 172 22.76 7.64 0.19
C GLY A 172 21.31 8.15 0.27
N GLU A 173 20.44 7.66 -0.61
CA GLU A 173 19.03 8.06 -0.67
C GLU A 173 18.19 7.15 0.22
N VAL A 174 17.45 7.76 1.15
CA VAL A 174 16.39 7.08 1.93
C VAL A 174 15.04 7.44 1.32
N ILE A 175 14.40 6.45 0.71
CA ILE A 175 13.06 6.62 0.13
C ILE A 175 12.03 6.24 1.18
N LEU A 176 11.24 7.21 1.61
CA LEU A 176 10.11 6.93 2.51
C LEU A 176 8.98 6.23 1.74
N PRO A 177 8.12 5.44 2.41
CA PRO A 177 7.04 4.72 1.75
C PRO A 177 6.17 5.64 0.90
N SER A 178 5.69 5.12 -0.21
CA SER A 178 4.78 5.83 -1.12
C SER A 178 3.44 6.14 -0.44
N LEU A 179 2.79 7.24 -0.88
CA LEU A 179 1.47 7.68 -0.42
C LEU A 179 1.46 8.27 1.00
N ILE A 180 2.46 9.08 1.31
CA ILE A 180 2.45 9.92 2.51
C ILE A 180 1.50 11.09 2.29
N GLU A 181 0.68 11.38 3.28
CA GLU A 181 -0.20 12.54 3.36
C GLU A 181 0.64 13.81 3.54
N GLU A 182 0.26 14.88 2.83
CA GLU A 182 0.91 16.19 2.89
C GLU A 182 2.45 16.18 2.80
N PRO A 183 3.05 15.61 1.75
CA PRO A 183 4.50 15.45 1.67
C PRO A 183 5.26 16.79 1.61
N ILE A 184 4.59 17.86 1.15
CA ILE A 184 5.16 19.21 1.13
C ILE A 184 5.31 19.76 2.55
N SER A 185 4.30 19.57 3.40
CA SER A 185 4.33 19.95 4.81
C SER A 185 5.42 19.20 5.57
N PHE A 186 5.57 17.90 5.30
CA PHE A 186 6.64 17.10 5.87
C PHE A 186 8.04 17.57 5.45
N ARG A 187 8.23 17.94 4.17
CA ARG A 187 9.49 18.56 3.72
C ARG A 187 9.77 19.87 4.43
N LYS A 188 8.74 20.73 4.62
CA LYS A 188 8.90 22.00 5.36
C LYS A 188 9.31 21.75 6.79
N ALA A 189 8.72 20.79 7.50
CA ALA A 189 9.10 20.43 8.85
C ALA A 189 10.58 20.02 8.97
N ILE A 190 11.11 19.25 8.00
CA ILE A 190 12.55 18.94 7.96
C ILE A 190 13.40 20.20 7.77
N GLN A 191 12.99 21.12 6.89
CA GLN A 191 13.70 22.37 6.66
C GLN A 191 13.69 23.29 7.88
N GLU A 192 12.57 23.36 8.58
CA GLU A 192 12.44 24.10 9.84
C GLU A 192 13.35 23.53 10.93
N ALA A 193 13.35 22.19 11.11
CA ALA A 193 14.27 21.52 12.03
C ALA A 193 15.73 21.88 11.74
N LYS A 194 16.12 21.86 10.45
CA LYS A 194 17.48 22.25 10.02
C LYS A 194 17.80 23.70 10.37
N THR A 195 16.89 24.61 10.09
CA THR A 195 17.06 26.04 10.39
C THR A 195 17.18 26.30 11.90
N MET A 196 16.34 25.63 12.71
CA MET A 196 16.41 25.75 14.20
C MET A 196 17.77 25.28 14.71
N ARG A 197 18.27 24.17 14.21
CA ARG A 197 19.57 23.61 14.61
C ARG A 197 20.74 24.48 14.18
N ASP A 198 20.71 25.06 12.97
CA ASP A 198 21.74 25.98 12.50
C ASP A 198 21.77 27.29 13.35
N ARG A 199 20.60 27.79 13.75
CA ARG A 199 20.52 28.95 14.65
C ARG A 199 21.10 28.63 16.02
N ALA A 200 20.78 27.47 16.60
CA ALA A 200 21.31 27.05 17.89
C ALA A 200 22.86 26.95 17.89
N LYS A 201 23.43 26.39 16.82
CA LYS A 201 24.89 26.32 16.61
C LYS A 201 25.52 27.70 16.57
N ASN A 202 24.93 28.64 15.80
CA ASN A 202 25.47 30.00 15.66
C ASN A 202 25.37 30.82 16.95
N THR A 203 24.35 30.62 17.79
CA THR A 203 24.21 31.29 19.08
C THR A 203 25.22 30.76 20.10
N GLY A 204 25.46 29.43 20.11
CA GLY A 204 26.47 28.81 20.96
C GLY A 204 27.92 29.23 20.60
N SER A 205 28.20 29.45 19.31
CA SER A 205 29.51 29.90 18.86
C SER A 205 29.82 31.38 19.22
N LYS A 206 28.79 32.24 19.30
CA LYS A 206 28.99 33.66 19.72
C LYS A 206 29.23 33.82 21.19
N GLY A 207 28.64 32.98 22.05
CA GLY A 207 28.83 33.04 23.49
C GLY A 207 30.25 32.64 23.96
N SER A 208 30.94 31.79 23.17
CA SER A 208 32.29 31.33 23.52
C SER A 208 33.41 32.27 23.05
N SER A 209 33.10 33.31 22.27
CA SER A 209 34.09 34.28 21.75
C SER A 209 34.11 35.60 22.55
N GLU A 210 33.22 35.78 23.51
CA GLU A 210 33.19 36.98 24.37
C GLU A 210 33.87 36.79 25.74
N ASP A 211 34.34 35.56 26.03
CA ASP A 211 35.00 35.23 27.32
C ASP A 211 36.54 35.17 27.22
N PHE A 212 37.17 35.84 26.23
CA PHE A 212 38.64 36.00 26.13
C PHE A 212 39.08 37.43 26.06
#